data_6f2ca3f591126a22d5e1dee58da9b311
#
_entry.id   6f2ca3f591126a22d5e1dee58da9b311
#
_cell.length_a   1.000
_cell.length_b   1.000
_cell.length_c   1.000
_cell.angle_alpha   90.00
_cell.angle_beta   90.00
_cell.angle_gamma   90.00
#
_symmetry.space_group_name_H-M   'P 1'
#
loop_
_entity.id
_entity.type
_entity.pdbx_description
1 polymer ?
#
loop_
_entity_poly.entity_id
_entity_poly.type
_entity_poly.pdbx_seq_one_letter_code
_entity_poly.pdbx_strand_id
1 'polypeptide(L)'
;MLKMNWRHAICLLVLTSAIAFAQAPASSSLRITTTTCVGGTQYAAYSGCTIAATGGTPPYTFSWSTAPSYGSLPEGMSLNASTGAITSSEIGGQGTYGVQFIVTDSLNATATQNISFGVAGSNAFLTSIFPVNSIFHHRMDFATSGLPVDTSPAAPIYSAYLSETIKPFFGNASAGAPNGIPAFEVPCSQAYVPVTTVPGGYQHYFTSGPIPSNAPIEGTSNNSNATNYIGDGHVLIYQEGGCGNVTPGLWEMFTSQLVTGGAWEDDSNALWPNVGTNALTTQGKGTADAAGLPIAPLLLNADEVIGTGTPTSPNGVVRHPTRFTLNHMLNNWVWPATETAGVGSCTGVPIETLLSQSSPPSACSFSGPAGEIYRLKASVANPSCILTSPQAAIIIRGLRHFGIILADNGDSGGLIGTPDTRWNDNDLSCLRNLTLADFEPVNVSSLMLYKDSGKTATAEDQPSIPEPR
;
A
#
# COMPACT_ATOMS: atom_id res chain seq x y z
N MET A 1 10.61 -37.46 116.60
CA MET A 1 9.21 -37.31 116.12
C MET A 1 9.12 -36.27 115.05
N LEU A 2 9.25 -36.64 113.86
CA LEU A 2 9.10 -35.72 112.71
C LEU A 2 8.23 -36.37 111.67
N LYS A 3 7.15 -35.76 111.37
CA LYS A 3 6.27 -36.13 110.23
C LYS A 3 6.72 -35.38 108.96
N MET A 4 7.06 -36.15 107.97
CA MET A 4 7.45 -35.65 106.72
C MET A 4 6.24 -35.77 105.75
N ASN A 5 5.72 -34.63 105.26
CA ASN A 5 4.64 -34.56 104.24
C ASN A 5 5.26 -34.39 102.88
N TRP A 6 5.09 -35.37 101.99
CA TRP A 6 5.43 -35.25 100.62
C TRP A 6 4.19 -34.73 99.80
N ARG A 7 4.31 -33.57 99.18
CA ARG A 7 3.37 -33.13 98.18
C ARG A 7 4.04 -33.32 96.81
N HIS A 8 3.46 -34.14 95.96
CA HIS A 8 3.83 -34.29 94.57
C HIS A 8 3.31 -33.09 93.75
N ALA A 9 4.20 -32.30 93.19
CA ALA A 9 3.87 -31.31 92.18
C ALA A 9 3.96 -31.97 90.84
N ILE A 10 2.83 -32.16 90.16
CA ILE A 10 2.76 -32.57 88.74
C ILE A 10 2.99 -31.33 87.91
N CYS A 11 4.17 -31.25 87.23
CA CYS A 11 4.48 -30.22 86.31
C CYS A 11 3.86 -30.60 84.93
N LEU A 12 2.77 -29.98 84.58
CA LEU A 12 2.12 -30.15 83.23
C LEU A 12 2.90 -29.34 82.22
N LEU A 13 3.72 -30.00 81.39
CA LEU A 13 4.42 -29.38 80.28
C LEU A 13 3.39 -29.17 79.10
N VAL A 14 2.90 -27.94 78.90
CA VAL A 14 2.10 -27.55 77.70
C VAL A 14 3.08 -27.25 76.61
N LEU A 15 3.26 -28.20 75.69
CA LEU A 15 3.91 -27.91 74.41
C LEU A 15 2.95 -27.07 73.55
N THR A 16 3.16 -25.76 73.44
CA THR A 16 2.59 -24.91 72.45
C THR A 16 3.40 -25.06 71.19
N SER A 17 2.93 -25.89 70.24
CA SER A 17 3.43 -25.88 68.86
C SER A 17 3.01 -24.58 68.17
N ALA A 18 3.92 -23.62 68.07
CA ALA A 18 3.73 -22.44 67.22
C ALA A 18 3.77 -22.89 65.75
N ILE A 19 2.60 -22.98 65.13
CA ILE A 19 2.49 -23.12 63.67
C ILE A 19 2.92 -21.76 63.10
N ALA A 20 4.16 -21.66 62.60
CA ALA A 20 4.63 -20.54 61.84
C ALA A 20 3.88 -20.59 60.50
N PHE A 21 2.85 -19.78 60.33
CA PHE A 21 2.34 -19.48 59.02
C PHE A 21 3.45 -18.75 58.26
N ALA A 22 4.07 -19.45 57.32
CA ALA A 22 4.92 -18.79 56.32
C ALA A 22 4.06 -17.77 55.58
N GLN A 23 4.26 -16.50 55.87
CA GLN A 23 3.60 -15.42 55.13
C GLN A 23 4.06 -15.52 53.68
N ALA A 24 3.16 -15.87 52.79
CA ALA A 24 3.45 -15.87 51.36
C ALA A 24 4.07 -14.51 51.00
N PRO A 25 5.16 -14.46 50.23
CA PRO A 25 5.76 -13.21 49.84
C PRO A 25 4.66 -12.35 49.19
N ALA A 26 4.54 -11.11 49.67
CA ALA A 26 3.57 -10.18 49.09
C ALA A 26 3.76 -10.16 47.59
N SER A 27 2.73 -10.57 46.81
CA SER A 27 2.81 -10.55 45.39
C SER A 27 3.02 -9.10 44.98
N SER A 28 4.11 -8.82 44.25
CA SER A 28 4.33 -7.50 43.70
C SER A 28 3.16 -7.18 42.76
N SER A 29 2.74 -5.91 42.68
CA SER A 29 1.67 -5.49 41.78
C SER A 29 2.03 -5.88 40.34
N LEU A 30 1.04 -6.38 39.59
CA LEU A 30 1.19 -6.70 38.17
C LEU A 30 1.65 -5.46 37.41
N ARG A 31 2.66 -5.60 36.57
CA ARG A 31 3.14 -4.52 35.68
C ARG A 31 3.84 -5.09 34.45
N ILE A 32 3.76 -4.36 33.35
CA ILE A 32 4.61 -4.57 32.17
C ILE A 32 6.01 -4.00 32.49
N THR A 33 7.06 -4.77 32.18
CA THR A 33 8.45 -4.36 32.39
C THR A 33 9.15 -3.85 31.15
N THR A 34 8.64 -4.20 29.96
CA THR A 34 9.12 -3.68 28.69
C THR A 34 8.71 -2.21 28.56
N THR A 35 9.67 -1.32 28.37
CA THR A 35 9.44 0.14 28.22
C THR A 35 9.70 0.65 26.84
N THR A 36 10.50 -0.08 26.03
CA THR A 36 10.86 0.27 24.67
C THR A 36 10.93 -0.99 23.82
N CYS A 37 10.65 -0.84 22.53
CA CYS A 37 10.89 -1.87 21.52
C CYS A 37 11.87 -1.33 20.48
N VAL A 38 12.70 -2.20 19.93
CA VAL A 38 13.56 -1.84 18.79
C VAL A 38 12.68 -1.49 17.62
N GLY A 39 13.06 -0.46 16.86
CA GLY A 39 12.39 -0.10 15.63
C GLY A 39 12.49 -1.17 14.55
N GLY A 40 11.59 -1.13 13.58
CA GLY A 40 11.59 -1.99 12.40
C GLY A 40 11.97 -1.21 11.14
N THR A 41 12.04 -1.92 10.03
CA THR A 41 12.15 -1.35 8.69
C THR A 41 10.96 -1.80 7.87
N GLN A 42 10.34 -0.88 7.15
CA GLN A 42 9.22 -1.19 6.26
C GLN A 42 9.62 -2.31 5.29
N TYR A 43 8.70 -3.21 5.01
CA TYR A 43 8.86 -4.37 4.13
C TYR A 43 9.91 -5.41 4.58
N ALA A 44 10.35 -5.34 5.82
CA ALA A 44 11.26 -6.32 6.40
C ALA A 44 10.56 -7.16 7.48
N ALA A 45 11.08 -8.36 7.72
CA ALA A 45 10.65 -9.19 8.84
C ALA A 45 11.03 -8.53 10.18
N TYR A 46 10.21 -8.77 11.19
CA TYR A 46 10.40 -8.24 12.53
C TYR A 46 10.27 -9.31 13.61
N SER A 47 11.21 -9.31 14.54
CA SER A 47 11.19 -10.15 15.74
C SER A 47 11.85 -9.45 16.94
N GLY A 48 11.93 -8.12 16.89
CA GLY A 48 12.77 -7.30 17.78
C GLY A 48 12.17 -6.96 19.14
N CYS A 49 10.93 -7.40 19.48
CA CYS A 49 10.31 -7.04 20.76
C CYS A 49 9.52 -8.19 21.38
N THR A 50 9.59 -8.27 22.70
CA THR A 50 8.71 -9.12 23.50
C THR A 50 8.21 -8.29 24.69
N ILE A 51 6.90 -8.22 24.85
CA ILE A 51 6.27 -7.57 26.01
C ILE A 51 6.39 -8.52 27.19
N ALA A 52 7.13 -8.11 28.19
CA ALA A 52 7.36 -8.85 29.41
C ALA A 52 6.61 -8.23 30.59
N ALA A 53 6.17 -9.06 31.52
CA ALA A 53 5.46 -8.62 32.71
C ALA A 53 6.02 -9.29 34.00
N THR A 54 5.77 -8.68 35.13
CA THR A 54 6.11 -9.21 36.46
C THR A 54 5.05 -8.86 37.50
N GLY A 55 5.03 -9.58 38.61
CA GLY A 55 4.01 -9.41 39.63
C GLY A 55 2.68 -10.07 39.24
N GLY A 56 1.65 -9.90 40.06
CA GLY A 56 0.39 -10.62 39.87
C GLY A 56 0.52 -12.14 39.94
N THR A 57 -0.38 -12.86 39.30
CA THR A 57 -0.46 -14.33 39.36
C THR A 57 -0.38 -14.90 37.90
N PRO A 58 0.74 -15.56 37.51
CA PRO A 58 0.83 -16.21 36.20
C PRO A 58 -0.22 -17.32 35.99
N PRO A 59 -0.54 -17.74 34.75
CA PRO A 59 -0.01 -17.24 33.48
C PRO A 59 -0.55 -15.87 33.11
N TYR A 60 0.21 -15.17 32.25
CA TYR A 60 -0.19 -13.87 31.70
C TYR A 60 -0.78 -13.99 30.30
N THR A 61 -1.72 -13.10 30.00
CA THR A 61 -2.23 -12.90 28.64
C THR A 61 -1.93 -11.46 28.20
N PHE A 62 -1.38 -11.31 27.00
CA PHE A 62 -1.00 -10.02 26.43
C PHE A 62 -1.97 -9.61 25.32
N SER A 63 -2.31 -8.33 25.30
CA SER A 63 -3.13 -7.68 24.26
C SER A 63 -2.72 -6.23 24.10
N TRP A 64 -3.34 -5.50 23.17
CA TRP A 64 -3.22 -4.04 23.07
C TRP A 64 -4.59 -3.39 23.01
N SER A 65 -4.63 -2.09 23.33
CA SER A 65 -5.87 -1.31 23.32
C SER A 65 -6.29 -1.01 21.90
N THR A 66 -7.55 -1.25 21.57
CA THR A 66 -8.18 -0.86 20.29
C THR A 66 -8.88 0.50 20.38
N ALA A 67 -8.73 1.22 21.50
CA ALA A 67 -9.35 2.53 21.65
C ALA A 67 -8.66 3.55 20.69
N PRO A 68 -9.43 4.42 20.02
CA PRO A 68 -8.91 5.37 19.02
C PRO A 68 -7.85 6.35 19.54
N SER A 69 -7.79 6.54 20.86
CA SER A 69 -6.78 7.39 21.52
C SER A 69 -5.40 6.77 21.61
N TYR A 70 -5.30 5.46 21.42
CA TYR A 70 -4.05 4.70 21.39
C TYR A 70 -3.91 4.11 19.98
N GLY A 71 -2.78 4.32 19.34
CA GLY A 71 -2.51 3.76 18.02
C GLY A 71 -2.50 2.22 18.02
N SER A 72 -2.49 1.64 16.85
CA SER A 72 -2.37 0.20 16.62
C SER A 72 -0.91 -0.24 16.45
N LEU A 73 -0.68 -1.55 16.46
CA LEU A 73 0.57 -2.11 15.93
C LEU A 73 0.72 -1.73 14.45
N PRO A 74 1.97 -1.51 13.98
CA PRO A 74 2.22 -1.38 12.54
C PRO A 74 1.59 -2.53 11.76
N GLU A 75 1.09 -2.23 10.57
CA GLU A 75 0.53 -3.24 9.67
C GLU A 75 1.53 -4.38 9.48
N GLY A 76 1.05 -5.61 9.43
CA GLY A 76 1.88 -6.80 9.33
C GLY A 76 2.44 -7.31 10.65
N MET A 77 2.43 -6.52 11.73
CA MET A 77 2.86 -6.99 13.04
C MET A 77 1.74 -7.71 13.80
N SER A 78 2.11 -8.75 14.51
CA SER A 78 1.21 -9.50 15.40
C SER A 78 1.81 -9.66 16.78
N LEU A 79 0.95 -9.62 17.81
CA LEU A 79 1.31 -9.91 19.19
C LEU A 79 0.85 -11.33 19.56
N ASN A 80 1.77 -12.16 19.99
CA ASN A 80 1.42 -13.46 20.55
C ASN A 80 0.87 -13.28 21.96
N ALA A 81 -0.40 -13.59 22.15
CA ALA A 81 -1.11 -13.36 23.41
C ALA A 81 -0.53 -14.15 24.59
N SER A 82 0.12 -15.29 24.35
CA SER A 82 0.67 -16.13 25.43
C SER A 82 2.11 -15.80 25.78
N THR A 83 2.91 -15.37 24.80
CA THR A 83 4.35 -15.12 24.98
C THR A 83 4.71 -13.65 25.07
N GLY A 84 3.83 -12.75 24.63
CA GLY A 84 4.11 -11.33 24.50
C GLY A 84 5.04 -10.98 23.32
N ALA A 85 5.43 -11.97 22.50
CA ALA A 85 6.29 -11.73 21.35
C ALA A 85 5.56 -10.95 20.27
N ILE A 86 6.21 -9.91 19.74
CA ILE A 86 5.75 -9.15 18.58
C ILE A 86 6.59 -9.59 17.38
N THR A 87 5.91 -10.11 16.36
CA THR A 87 6.56 -10.63 15.16
C THR A 87 5.83 -10.14 13.90
N SER A 88 6.56 -10.10 12.80
CA SER A 88 6.03 -9.89 11.46
C SER A 88 6.91 -10.62 10.46
N SER A 89 6.31 -11.22 9.45
CA SER A 89 7.06 -11.62 8.24
C SER A 89 7.43 -10.38 7.44
N GLU A 90 6.67 -9.28 7.62
CA GLU A 90 6.80 -8.08 6.85
C GLU A 90 6.03 -6.93 7.50
N ILE A 91 6.71 -5.82 7.79
CA ILE A 91 6.06 -4.63 8.39
C ILE A 91 5.44 -3.78 7.28
N GLY A 92 4.19 -3.38 7.42
CA GLY A 92 3.53 -2.34 6.63
C GLY A 92 4.12 -0.95 6.91
N GLY A 93 3.47 0.07 6.64
CA GLY A 93 3.76 1.49 6.79
C GLY A 93 4.98 1.97 7.59
N GLN A 94 5.67 2.98 7.07
CA GLN A 94 6.67 3.74 7.82
C GLN A 94 6.00 4.72 8.79
N GLY A 95 6.66 5.05 9.89
CA GLY A 95 6.15 6.03 10.85
C GLY A 95 6.52 5.75 12.29
N THR A 96 5.94 6.52 13.20
CA THR A 96 6.02 6.27 14.65
C THR A 96 4.65 5.86 15.15
N TYR A 97 4.59 4.69 15.74
CA TYR A 97 3.38 4.08 16.27
C TYR A 97 3.42 4.08 17.79
N GLY A 98 2.43 4.67 18.43
CA GLY A 98 2.26 4.62 19.88
C GLY A 98 1.20 3.58 20.24
N VAL A 99 1.59 2.50 20.91
CA VAL A 99 0.68 1.38 21.23
C VAL A 99 0.56 1.24 22.74
N GLN A 100 -0.67 1.12 23.25
CA GLN A 100 -0.92 0.76 24.63
C GLN A 100 -1.05 -0.75 24.78
N PHE A 101 -0.04 -1.40 25.36
CA PHE A 101 -0.11 -2.80 25.69
C PHE A 101 -0.82 -3.04 27.01
N ILE A 102 -1.49 -4.17 27.11
CA ILE A 102 -2.24 -4.63 28.27
C ILE A 102 -1.74 -6.02 28.63
N VAL A 103 -1.42 -6.25 29.90
CA VAL A 103 -1.22 -7.58 30.45
C VAL A 103 -2.35 -7.91 31.42
N THR A 104 -2.86 -9.13 31.34
CA THR A 104 -3.89 -9.66 32.25
C THR A 104 -3.34 -10.91 32.91
N ASP A 105 -3.41 -11.00 34.24
CA ASP A 105 -2.99 -12.18 34.98
C ASP A 105 -4.12 -13.23 35.13
N SER A 106 -3.83 -14.39 35.64
CA SER A 106 -4.81 -15.48 35.83
C SER A 106 -5.98 -15.15 36.75
N LEU A 107 -5.86 -14.10 37.58
CA LEU A 107 -6.91 -13.59 38.45
C LEU A 107 -7.67 -12.38 37.85
N ASN A 108 -7.45 -12.11 36.53
CA ASN A 108 -8.04 -10.99 35.81
C ASN A 108 -7.58 -9.57 36.28
N ALA A 109 -6.49 -9.48 37.04
CA ALA A 109 -5.85 -8.18 37.27
C ALA A 109 -5.17 -7.71 35.97
N THR A 110 -5.25 -6.41 35.67
CA THR A 110 -4.67 -5.83 34.43
C THR A 110 -3.64 -4.76 34.76
N ALA A 111 -2.65 -4.63 33.88
CA ALA A 111 -1.72 -3.50 33.87
C ALA A 111 -1.43 -3.07 32.43
N THR A 112 -1.14 -1.79 32.23
CA THR A 112 -0.94 -1.21 30.91
C THR A 112 0.41 -0.49 30.80
N GLN A 113 0.95 -0.41 29.58
CA GLN A 113 2.17 0.33 29.26
C GLN A 113 2.08 0.87 27.83
N ASN A 114 2.34 2.18 27.66
CA ASN A 114 2.47 2.77 26.34
C ASN A 114 3.90 2.60 25.84
N ILE A 115 4.06 2.06 24.63
CA ILE A 115 5.34 1.84 23.99
C ILE A 115 5.26 2.40 22.56
N SER A 116 6.31 3.12 22.16
CA SER A 116 6.42 3.65 20.80
C SER A 116 7.37 2.80 19.96
N PHE A 117 7.00 2.57 18.68
CA PHE A 117 7.82 1.94 17.67
C PHE A 117 8.15 2.94 16.58
N GLY A 118 9.40 2.96 16.14
CA GLY A 118 9.79 3.60 14.88
C GLY A 118 9.85 2.55 13.78
N VAL A 119 9.19 2.77 12.66
CA VAL A 119 9.37 2.00 11.43
C VAL A 119 10.05 2.90 10.41
N ALA A 120 11.29 2.59 10.07
CA ALA A 120 12.03 3.31 9.04
C ALA A 120 11.47 2.97 7.66
N GLY A 121 11.39 3.95 6.75
CA GLY A 121 11.00 3.72 5.36
C GLY A 121 12.02 2.85 4.63
N SER A 122 11.59 2.12 3.62
CA SER A 122 12.48 1.53 2.63
C SER A 122 12.89 2.61 1.63
N ASN A 123 14.07 2.44 1.01
CA ASN A 123 14.58 3.39 0.00
C ASN A 123 13.88 3.26 -1.37
N ALA A 124 12.80 2.48 -1.48
CA ALA A 124 12.02 2.36 -2.70
C ALA A 124 11.17 3.63 -2.89
N PHE A 125 11.72 4.59 -3.55
CA PHE A 125 11.20 5.93 -3.78
C PHE A 125 9.72 5.94 -4.27
N LEU A 126 9.36 5.11 -5.24
CA LEU A 126 8.00 5.10 -5.79
C LEU A 126 6.95 4.59 -4.79
N THR A 127 7.31 3.66 -3.92
CA THR A 127 6.40 3.08 -2.92
C THR A 127 6.22 3.95 -1.68
N SER A 128 7.03 4.99 -1.51
CA SER A 128 7.02 5.89 -0.35
C SER A 128 6.44 7.28 -0.65
N ILE A 129 5.97 7.54 -1.87
CA ILE A 129 5.48 8.87 -2.28
C ILE A 129 4.26 9.29 -1.47
N PHE A 130 3.33 8.38 -1.17
CA PHE A 130 2.14 8.68 -0.36
C PHE A 130 2.26 8.10 1.05
N PRO A 131 1.57 8.71 2.04
CA PRO A 131 1.51 8.17 3.40
C PRO A 131 0.84 6.80 3.45
N VAL A 132 1.19 6.03 4.47
CA VAL A 132 0.66 4.66 4.68
C VAL A 132 -0.87 4.57 4.81
N ASN A 133 -1.51 5.66 5.22
CA ASN A 133 -2.97 5.76 5.29
C ASN A 133 -3.59 6.26 3.98
N SER A 134 -2.87 6.12 2.87
CA SER A 134 -3.42 6.37 1.53
C SER A 134 -4.18 5.15 1.03
N ILE A 135 -5.23 5.39 0.24
CA ILE A 135 -5.90 4.34 -0.54
C ILE A 135 -4.91 3.56 -1.43
N PHE A 136 -3.82 4.21 -1.85
CA PHE A 136 -2.76 3.59 -2.65
C PHE A 136 -1.88 2.60 -1.87
N HIS A 137 -2.07 2.46 -0.55
CA HIS A 137 -1.44 1.47 0.30
C HIS A 137 -2.44 0.57 1.03
N HIS A 138 -3.74 0.76 0.76
CA HIS A 138 -4.78 -0.02 1.43
C HIS A 138 -4.93 -1.40 0.78
N ARG A 139 -4.99 -2.44 1.63
CA ARG A 139 -5.24 -3.81 1.15
C ARG A 139 -6.70 -3.98 0.72
N MET A 140 -6.90 -4.73 -0.36
CA MET A 140 -8.21 -5.01 -0.95
C MET A 140 -8.73 -6.41 -0.61
N ASP A 141 -7.85 -7.32 -0.14
CA ASP A 141 -8.15 -8.75 0.08
C ASP A 141 -8.57 -9.12 1.50
N PHE A 142 -8.95 -8.15 2.30
CA PHE A 142 -9.16 -8.31 3.73
C PHE A 142 -10.25 -9.36 4.06
N ALA A 143 -9.85 -10.54 4.62
CA ALA A 143 -10.71 -11.73 4.72
C ALA A 143 -11.82 -11.64 5.79
N THR A 144 -11.64 -10.87 6.85
CA THR A 144 -12.61 -10.78 7.96
C THR A 144 -13.40 -9.47 8.01
N SER A 145 -12.83 -8.41 7.47
CA SER A 145 -13.46 -7.11 7.29
C SER A 145 -13.33 -6.64 5.85
N GLY A 146 -13.16 -7.59 4.92
CA GLY A 146 -12.85 -7.34 3.52
C GLY A 146 -13.84 -6.41 2.87
N LEU A 147 -13.29 -5.51 2.07
CA LEU A 147 -14.10 -4.62 1.27
C LEU A 147 -15.04 -5.46 0.39
N PRO A 148 -16.34 -5.14 0.34
CA PRO A 148 -17.28 -5.90 -0.45
C PRO A 148 -16.99 -5.76 -1.94
N VAL A 149 -17.44 -6.72 -2.73
CA VAL A 149 -17.50 -6.58 -4.18
C VAL A 149 -18.39 -5.39 -4.50
N ASP A 150 -17.94 -4.54 -5.44
CA ASP A 150 -18.81 -3.48 -5.95
C ASP A 150 -19.88 -4.10 -6.87
N THR A 151 -21.13 -3.95 -6.45
CA THR A 151 -22.31 -4.48 -7.17
C THR A 151 -23.01 -3.41 -7.99
N SER A 152 -22.43 -2.21 -8.10
CA SER A 152 -22.97 -1.17 -8.98
C SER A 152 -22.94 -1.64 -10.44
N PRO A 153 -23.94 -1.33 -11.24
CA PRO A 153 -24.00 -1.81 -12.64
C PRO A 153 -22.84 -1.39 -13.53
N ALA A 154 -22.12 -0.33 -13.15
CA ALA A 154 -20.97 0.19 -13.92
C ALA A 154 -19.63 -0.41 -13.50
N ALA A 155 -19.53 -0.96 -12.28
CA ALA A 155 -18.26 -1.45 -11.73
C ALA A 155 -17.68 -2.68 -12.48
N PRO A 156 -18.46 -3.68 -12.94
CA PRO A 156 -17.90 -4.84 -13.61
C PRO A 156 -17.21 -4.47 -14.93
N ILE A 157 -16.11 -5.16 -15.21
CA ILE A 157 -15.47 -5.12 -16.53
C ILE A 157 -16.46 -5.65 -17.58
N TYR A 158 -16.58 -4.91 -18.67
CA TYR A 158 -17.49 -5.31 -19.77
C TYR A 158 -17.18 -6.71 -20.28
N SER A 159 -18.23 -7.50 -20.48
CA SER A 159 -18.13 -8.94 -20.80
C SER A 159 -17.28 -9.25 -22.03
N ALA A 160 -17.21 -8.34 -23.00
CA ALA A 160 -16.37 -8.50 -24.19
C ALA A 160 -14.86 -8.51 -23.89
N TYR A 161 -14.44 -7.93 -22.77
CA TYR A 161 -13.02 -7.85 -22.40
C TYR A 161 -12.60 -8.92 -21.37
N LEU A 162 -13.52 -9.71 -20.82
CA LEU A 162 -13.21 -10.66 -19.76
C LEU A 162 -12.20 -11.75 -20.19
N SER A 163 -12.13 -12.07 -21.48
CA SER A 163 -11.14 -13.03 -22.01
C SER A 163 -9.77 -12.42 -22.30
N GLU A 164 -9.63 -11.10 -22.22
CA GLU A 164 -8.34 -10.45 -22.38
C GLU A 164 -7.39 -10.83 -21.26
N THR A 165 -6.15 -11.14 -21.62
CA THR A 165 -5.11 -11.53 -20.65
C THR A 165 -4.46 -10.31 -20.02
N ILE A 166 -3.88 -10.51 -18.83
CA ILE A 166 -3.03 -9.50 -18.21
C ILE A 166 -1.70 -9.39 -18.98
N LYS A 167 -1.39 -8.19 -19.46
CA LYS A 167 -0.24 -7.90 -20.32
C LYS A 167 0.72 -6.96 -19.60
N PRO A 168 1.96 -7.34 -19.31
CA PRO A 168 2.94 -6.40 -18.80
C PRO A 168 3.30 -5.37 -19.88
N PHE A 169 3.04 -4.08 -19.63
CA PHE A 169 3.50 -2.94 -20.43
C PHE A 169 4.69 -2.28 -19.73
N PHE A 170 5.62 -3.11 -19.33
CA PHE A 170 6.92 -2.79 -18.80
C PHE A 170 7.82 -4.00 -19.02
N GLY A 171 9.12 -3.81 -18.91
CA GLY A 171 10.04 -4.92 -19.14
C GLY A 171 11.50 -4.48 -19.24
N ASN A 172 12.31 -5.35 -19.82
CA ASN A 172 13.75 -5.15 -19.92
C ASN A 172 14.09 -4.01 -20.89
N ALA A 173 14.59 -2.91 -20.33
CA ALA A 173 14.96 -1.71 -21.07
C ALA A 173 16.11 -1.90 -22.09
N SER A 174 16.82 -3.05 -22.07
CA SER A 174 17.88 -3.35 -23.03
C SER A 174 17.37 -3.92 -24.37
N ALA A 175 16.11 -4.29 -24.46
CA ALA A 175 15.53 -4.98 -25.63
C ALA A 175 15.06 -4.05 -26.76
N GLY A 176 15.37 -2.77 -26.72
CA GLY A 176 14.92 -1.78 -27.72
C GLY A 176 14.34 -0.53 -27.08
N ALA A 177 13.26 0.05 -27.65
CA ALA A 177 12.56 1.14 -26.98
C ALA A 177 12.06 0.66 -25.62
N PRO A 178 12.33 1.40 -24.52
CA PRO A 178 11.96 0.97 -23.20
C PRO A 178 10.44 0.81 -23.11
N ASN A 179 10.01 -0.40 -22.74
CA ASN A 179 8.60 -0.68 -22.49
C ASN A 179 8.26 -0.27 -21.06
N GLY A 180 7.35 0.69 -20.89
CA GLY A 180 6.91 1.23 -19.60
C GLY A 180 7.11 2.73 -19.47
N ILE A 181 6.57 3.31 -18.41
CA ILE A 181 6.67 4.74 -18.09
C ILE A 181 7.84 4.97 -17.16
N PRO A 182 8.89 5.69 -17.58
CA PRO A 182 10.04 5.96 -16.72
C PRO A 182 9.69 6.99 -15.66
N ALA A 183 10.15 6.77 -14.42
CA ALA A 183 10.10 7.74 -13.34
C ALA A 183 11.53 8.12 -12.94
N PHE A 184 11.76 9.38 -12.62
CA PHE A 184 13.06 9.93 -12.35
C PHE A 184 13.07 10.76 -11.08
N GLU A 185 14.02 10.49 -10.18
CA GLU A 185 14.22 11.24 -8.95
C GLU A 185 15.25 12.32 -9.16
N VAL A 186 14.96 13.52 -8.65
CA VAL A 186 15.89 14.65 -8.69
C VAL A 186 16.12 15.22 -7.29
N PRO A 187 17.33 15.72 -6.99
CA PRO A 187 17.60 16.34 -5.70
C PRO A 187 16.80 17.62 -5.53
N CYS A 188 16.60 18.03 -4.28
CA CYS A 188 15.94 19.28 -3.93
C CYS A 188 16.62 20.53 -4.54
N SER A 189 17.89 20.43 -4.94
CA SER A 189 18.64 21.50 -5.61
C SER A 189 18.44 21.58 -7.12
N GLN A 190 17.64 20.66 -7.72
CA GLN A 190 17.36 20.68 -9.16
C GLN A 190 16.73 22.00 -9.57
N ALA A 191 17.33 22.64 -10.57
CA ALA A 191 16.82 23.90 -11.10
C ALA A 191 15.47 23.73 -11.80
N TYR A 192 14.59 24.70 -11.60
CA TYR A 192 13.31 24.75 -12.29
C TYR A 192 13.49 25.30 -13.71
N VAL A 193 12.85 24.70 -14.65
CA VAL A 193 12.81 25.11 -16.06
C VAL A 193 11.39 25.43 -16.48
N PRO A 194 11.18 26.34 -17.49
CA PRO A 194 9.84 26.62 -18.00
C PRO A 194 9.20 25.38 -18.63
N VAL A 195 7.88 25.26 -18.47
CA VAL A 195 7.02 24.29 -19.11
C VAL A 195 5.88 25.05 -19.78
N THR A 196 5.67 24.81 -21.08
CA THR A 196 4.64 25.47 -21.88
C THR A 196 3.68 24.44 -22.47
N THR A 197 2.42 24.83 -22.66
CA THR A 197 1.42 23.98 -23.31
C THR A 197 1.62 24.01 -24.82
N VAL A 198 1.57 22.87 -25.48
CA VAL A 198 1.45 22.82 -26.95
C VAL A 198 0.14 23.50 -27.39
N PRO A 199 0.10 24.15 -28.57
CA PRO A 199 -1.11 24.78 -29.05
C PRO A 199 -2.26 23.78 -29.20
N GLY A 200 -3.36 24.01 -28.47
CA GLY A 200 -4.51 23.11 -28.45
C GLY A 200 -4.46 22.02 -27.38
N GLY A 201 -3.41 22.02 -26.53
CA GLY A 201 -3.29 21.10 -25.38
C GLY A 201 -4.32 21.34 -24.30
N TYR A 202 -4.34 20.42 -23.33
CA TYR A 202 -5.27 20.43 -22.21
C TYR A 202 -4.85 21.44 -21.12
N GLN A 203 -5.29 21.20 -19.89
CA GLN A 203 -5.02 22.11 -18.77
C GLN A 203 -3.67 21.83 -18.12
N HIS A 204 -2.98 22.90 -17.72
CA HIS A 204 -1.72 22.81 -16.99
C HIS A 204 -1.91 23.13 -15.50
N TYR A 205 -1.34 22.30 -14.66
CA TYR A 205 -1.24 22.56 -13.23
C TYR A 205 -0.03 23.47 -12.91
N PHE A 206 1.08 23.31 -13.65
CA PHE A 206 2.31 24.06 -13.44
C PHE A 206 2.90 24.57 -14.77
N THR A 207 3.61 25.68 -14.69
CA THR A 207 4.30 26.32 -15.83
C THR A 207 5.83 26.35 -15.66
N SER A 208 6.32 25.73 -14.60
CA SER A 208 7.74 25.46 -14.39
C SER A 208 7.90 24.29 -13.44
N GLY A 209 8.94 23.47 -13.63
CA GLY A 209 9.19 22.29 -12.83
C GLY A 209 10.69 21.96 -12.73
N PRO A 210 11.10 21.11 -11.78
CA PRO A 210 12.47 20.68 -11.58
C PRO A 210 12.85 19.57 -12.57
N ILE A 211 12.72 19.84 -13.88
CA ILE A 211 12.83 18.86 -14.94
C ILE A 211 14.19 18.99 -15.60
N PRO A 212 15.12 18.03 -15.43
CA PRO A 212 16.42 18.10 -16.10
C PRO A 212 16.30 17.84 -17.62
N SER A 213 17.20 18.39 -18.40
CA SER A 213 17.19 18.24 -19.87
C SER A 213 17.40 16.79 -20.34
N ASN A 214 17.88 15.91 -19.46
CA ASN A 214 18.03 14.48 -19.70
C ASN A 214 16.95 13.62 -19.05
N ALA A 215 15.84 14.22 -18.61
CA ALA A 215 14.70 13.46 -18.09
C ALA A 215 14.22 12.45 -19.13
N PRO A 216 14.04 11.18 -18.76
CA PRO A 216 13.59 10.17 -19.69
C PRO A 216 12.12 10.44 -20.09
N ILE A 217 11.83 10.31 -21.39
CA ILE A 217 10.48 10.40 -21.95
C ILE A 217 10.02 8.99 -22.27
N GLU A 218 8.80 8.64 -21.91
CA GLU A 218 8.18 7.36 -22.26
C GLU A 218 8.28 7.07 -23.76
N GLY A 219 8.62 5.84 -24.11
CA GLY A 219 8.68 5.37 -25.49
C GLY A 219 9.85 5.89 -26.32
N THR A 220 10.82 6.60 -25.70
CA THR A 220 12.03 7.06 -26.39
C THR A 220 13.26 6.36 -25.85
N SER A 221 14.14 5.90 -26.74
CA SER A 221 15.46 5.38 -26.38
C SER A 221 16.50 6.48 -26.05
N ASN A 222 16.20 7.71 -26.42
CA ASN A 222 17.01 8.90 -26.21
C ASN A 222 16.09 10.07 -25.93
N ASN A 223 16.46 10.97 -25.05
CA ASN A 223 15.74 12.22 -24.75
C ASN A 223 15.68 13.19 -25.94
N SER A 224 15.77 12.69 -27.15
CA SER A 224 15.72 13.50 -28.36
C SER A 224 14.25 13.77 -28.70
N ASN A 225 13.94 15.04 -28.95
CA ASN A 225 12.72 15.60 -29.52
C ASN A 225 11.94 14.60 -30.39
N ALA A 226 11.24 13.68 -29.75
CA ALA A 226 10.60 12.61 -30.47
C ALA A 226 9.15 13.02 -30.73
N THR A 227 8.88 13.54 -31.90
CA THR A 227 7.55 13.52 -32.48
C THR A 227 7.06 12.10 -32.80
N ASN A 228 7.83 11.07 -32.43
CA ASN A 228 7.57 9.66 -32.72
C ASN A 228 7.98 8.78 -31.51
N TYR A 229 7.37 8.98 -30.36
CA TYR A 229 7.50 8.04 -29.26
C TYR A 229 6.48 6.89 -29.39
N ILE A 230 6.85 5.74 -28.83
CA ILE A 230 5.92 4.61 -28.68
C ILE A 230 5.32 4.76 -27.27
N GLY A 231 4.06 5.16 -27.16
CA GLY A 231 3.37 5.47 -25.92
C GLY A 231 2.89 6.92 -25.88
N ASP A 232 2.57 7.41 -24.70
CA ASP A 232 1.94 8.72 -24.48
C ASP A 232 2.96 9.84 -24.15
N GLY A 233 4.24 9.52 -24.16
CA GLY A 233 5.32 10.50 -23.95
C GLY A 233 5.33 11.09 -22.56
N HIS A 234 5.01 10.32 -21.54
CA HIS A 234 5.06 10.77 -20.14
C HIS A 234 6.48 11.11 -19.69
N VAL A 235 6.58 12.15 -18.84
CA VAL A 235 7.74 12.48 -18.05
C VAL A 235 7.32 12.59 -16.59
N LEU A 236 7.88 11.75 -15.72
CA LEU A 236 7.55 11.67 -14.30
C LEU A 236 8.76 12.04 -13.47
N ILE A 237 8.68 13.14 -12.72
CA ILE A 237 9.78 13.66 -11.89
C ILE A 237 9.33 13.71 -10.44
N TYR A 238 10.06 13.02 -9.57
CA TYR A 238 9.95 13.19 -8.13
C TYR A 238 11.09 14.07 -7.65
N GLN A 239 10.79 15.20 -7.00
CA GLN A 239 11.79 16.04 -6.36
C GLN A 239 11.82 15.76 -4.87
N GLU A 240 13.02 15.42 -4.37
CA GLU A 240 13.28 15.29 -2.95
C GLU A 240 13.05 16.61 -2.19
N GLY A 241 12.65 16.51 -0.93
CA GLY A 241 12.64 17.63 -0.01
C GLY A 241 14.00 17.86 0.64
N GLY A 242 14.09 18.91 1.48
CA GLY A 242 15.22 19.09 2.39
C GLY A 242 16.19 20.24 2.08
N CYS A 243 16.07 20.90 0.93
CA CYS A 243 16.82 22.12 0.63
C CYS A 243 15.98 23.35 1.02
N GLY A 244 16.27 23.95 2.17
CA GLY A 244 15.55 25.15 2.59
C GLY A 244 14.04 24.86 2.77
N ASN A 245 13.21 25.51 1.96
CA ASN A 245 11.75 25.37 2.00
C ASN A 245 11.19 24.45 0.89
N VAL A 246 12.02 23.65 0.22
CA VAL A 246 11.55 22.72 -0.81
C VAL A 246 10.84 21.55 -0.14
N THR A 247 9.54 21.43 -0.39
CA THR A 247 8.75 20.26 -0.02
C THR A 247 8.84 19.21 -1.12
N PRO A 248 8.90 17.91 -0.78
CA PRO A 248 8.91 16.86 -1.79
C PRO A 248 7.62 16.93 -2.64
N GLY A 249 7.75 16.68 -3.92
CA GLY A 249 6.64 16.74 -4.85
C GLY A 249 6.85 15.83 -6.05
N LEU A 250 5.76 15.52 -6.75
CA LEU A 250 5.74 14.72 -7.96
C LEU A 250 5.18 15.58 -9.10
N TRP A 251 5.97 15.74 -10.17
CA TRP A 251 5.61 16.44 -11.41
C TRP A 251 5.41 15.40 -12.49
N GLU A 252 4.24 15.37 -13.07
CA GLU A 252 3.87 14.42 -14.12
C GLU A 252 3.39 15.18 -15.35
N MET A 253 3.91 14.81 -16.51
CA MET A 253 3.63 15.45 -17.80
C MET A 253 3.17 14.41 -18.82
N PHE A 254 2.26 14.80 -19.69
CA PHE A 254 1.72 13.99 -20.77
C PHE A 254 2.10 14.61 -22.12
N THR A 255 2.47 13.78 -23.09
CA THR A 255 2.89 14.20 -24.45
C THR A 255 4.03 15.21 -24.42
N SER A 256 5.10 14.84 -23.71
CA SER A 256 6.18 15.76 -23.34
C SER A 256 7.29 15.83 -24.37
N GLN A 257 7.86 17.02 -24.58
CA GLN A 257 9.05 17.21 -25.40
C GLN A 257 9.98 18.27 -24.82
N LEU A 258 11.29 18.03 -24.98
CA LEU A 258 12.31 19.04 -24.71
C LEU A 258 12.44 19.96 -25.92
N VAL A 259 12.27 21.27 -25.73
CA VAL A 259 12.40 22.26 -26.81
C VAL A 259 13.72 23.00 -26.77
N THR A 260 14.04 23.70 -27.86
CA THR A 260 15.26 24.50 -27.98
C THR A 260 15.37 25.51 -26.85
N GLY A 261 16.53 25.56 -26.19
CA GLY A 261 16.77 26.43 -25.04
C GLY A 261 16.59 25.79 -23.69
N GLY A 262 16.22 24.49 -23.64
CA GLY A 262 16.13 23.71 -22.40
C GLY A 262 14.79 23.87 -21.66
N ALA A 263 13.80 24.47 -22.28
CA ALA A 263 12.42 24.46 -21.80
C ALA A 263 11.72 23.17 -22.22
N TRP A 264 10.61 22.86 -21.58
CA TRP A 264 9.75 21.72 -21.91
C TRP A 264 8.41 22.16 -22.44
N GLU A 265 7.80 21.35 -23.26
CA GLU A 265 6.41 21.48 -23.72
C GLU A 265 5.67 20.18 -23.42
N ASP A 266 4.37 20.28 -23.09
CA ASP A 266 3.48 19.15 -22.91
C ASP A 266 2.03 19.49 -23.30
N ASP A 267 1.18 18.48 -23.45
CA ASP A 267 -0.26 18.67 -23.65
C ASP A 267 -1.01 18.94 -22.37
N SER A 268 -0.58 18.31 -21.28
CA SER A 268 -1.12 18.52 -19.95
C SER A 268 -0.14 18.06 -18.88
N ASN A 269 -0.35 18.53 -17.65
CA ASN A 269 0.49 18.14 -16.53
C ASN A 269 -0.24 18.17 -15.19
N ALA A 270 0.30 17.43 -14.23
CA ALA A 270 -0.15 17.40 -12.85
C ALA A 270 1.01 17.66 -11.90
N LEU A 271 0.73 18.36 -10.83
CA LEU A 271 1.63 18.51 -9.70
C LEU A 271 0.95 17.93 -8.45
N TRP A 272 1.64 17.01 -7.80
CA TRP A 272 1.26 16.45 -6.50
C TRP A 272 2.15 17.09 -5.43
N PRO A 273 1.79 18.30 -4.95
CA PRO A 273 2.60 18.99 -3.96
C PRO A 273 2.42 18.30 -2.62
N ASN A 274 3.51 18.21 -1.88
CA ASN A 274 3.47 17.73 -0.52
C ASN A 274 2.80 16.32 -0.43
N VAL A 275 3.36 15.38 -1.16
CA VAL A 275 2.90 13.99 -1.28
C VAL A 275 2.62 13.30 0.07
N GLY A 276 3.19 13.81 1.17
CA GLY A 276 2.87 13.38 2.53
C GLY A 276 1.46 13.73 3.03
N THR A 277 0.61 14.40 2.26
CA THR A 277 -0.72 14.86 2.70
C THR A 277 -1.90 14.04 2.16
N ASN A 278 -1.69 13.09 1.30
CA ASN A 278 -2.76 12.36 0.56
C ASN A 278 -3.67 13.26 -0.30
N ALA A 279 -3.28 14.49 -0.61
CA ALA A 279 -4.08 15.34 -1.48
C ALA A 279 -4.17 14.75 -2.89
N LEU A 280 -5.37 14.65 -3.44
CA LEU A 280 -5.62 14.32 -4.84
C LEU A 280 -5.72 15.61 -5.65
N THR A 281 -5.48 15.52 -6.97
CA THR A 281 -5.73 16.64 -7.87
C THR A 281 -7.22 16.99 -7.87
N THR A 282 -7.55 18.23 -8.08
CA THR A 282 -8.93 18.66 -8.24
C THR A 282 -9.32 18.65 -9.72
N GLN A 283 -10.50 18.17 -10.01
CA GLN A 283 -11.07 18.19 -11.38
C GLN A 283 -10.86 19.53 -12.10
N GLY A 284 -10.41 19.49 -13.32
CA GLY A 284 -10.18 20.67 -14.16
C GLY A 284 -8.94 21.49 -13.77
N LYS A 285 -8.00 20.93 -12.99
CA LYS A 285 -6.73 21.57 -12.62
C LYS A 285 -5.54 21.14 -13.46
N GLY A 286 -5.72 20.18 -14.34
CA GLY A 286 -4.65 19.56 -15.12
C GLY A 286 -4.29 18.18 -14.56
N THR A 287 -4.00 17.29 -15.48
CA THR A 287 -3.64 15.91 -15.21
C THR A 287 -2.68 15.41 -16.28
N ALA A 288 -1.86 14.43 -15.92
CA ALA A 288 -1.08 13.65 -16.87
C ALA A 288 -1.68 12.24 -17.05
N ASP A 289 -2.80 11.95 -16.37
CA ASP A 289 -3.45 10.66 -16.28
C ASP A 289 -4.94 10.79 -16.64
N ALA A 290 -5.48 9.85 -17.41
CA ALA A 290 -6.87 9.89 -17.86
C ALA A 290 -7.91 9.79 -16.73
N ALA A 291 -7.52 9.30 -15.55
CA ALA A 291 -8.36 9.20 -14.36
C ALA A 291 -8.09 10.31 -13.32
N GLY A 292 -7.13 11.20 -13.58
CA GLY A 292 -6.66 12.17 -12.60
C GLY A 292 -6.01 11.52 -11.39
N LEU A 293 -5.37 10.38 -11.58
CA LEU A 293 -4.61 9.65 -10.56
C LEU A 293 -3.12 9.99 -10.67
N PRO A 294 -2.34 9.87 -9.59
CA PRO A 294 -0.89 9.93 -9.69
C PRO A 294 -0.38 8.69 -10.45
N ILE A 295 0.46 8.89 -11.44
CA ILE A 295 0.98 7.80 -12.27
C ILE A 295 2.09 7.06 -11.53
N ALA A 296 3.14 7.78 -11.10
CA ALA A 296 4.37 7.21 -10.57
C ALA A 296 4.18 6.20 -9.42
N PRO A 297 3.37 6.46 -8.38
CA PRO A 297 3.19 5.54 -7.25
C PRO A 297 2.34 4.31 -7.57
N LEU A 298 1.76 4.25 -8.75
CA LEU A 298 0.93 3.11 -9.21
C LEU A 298 1.65 2.24 -10.25
N LEU A 299 2.90 2.59 -10.58
CA LEU A 299 3.73 1.82 -11.50
C LEU A 299 4.43 0.67 -10.79
N LEU A 300 4.33 -0.54 -11.37
CA LEU A 300 5.22 -1.63 -10.97
C LEU A 300 6.67 -1.25 -11.24
N ASN A 301 7.54 -1.47 -10.27
CA ASN A 301 8.95 -1.17 -10.43
C ASN A 301 9.84 -2.34 -9.97
N ALA A 302 11.04 -2.42 -10.55
CA ALA A 302 11.94 -3.52 -10.27
C ALA A 302 12.47 -3.52 -8.83
N ASP A 303 12.59 -2.35 -8.18
CA ASP A 303 13.10 -2.25 -6.81
C ASP A 303 12.14 -2.90 -5.82
N GLU A 304 10.83 -2.66 -5.96
CA GLU A 304 9.83 -3.28 -5.06
C GLU A 304 9.69 -4.78 -5.28
N VAL A 305 9.84 -5.26 -6.52
CA VAL A 305 9.71 -6.70 -6.85
C VAL A 305 10.99 -7.46 -6.47
N ILE A 306 12.15 -6.90 -6.74
CA ILE A 306 13.43 -7.55 -6.42
C ILE A 306 13.75 -7.43 -4.93
N GLY A 307 13.41 -6.29 -4.30
CA GLY A 307 13.71 -6.03 -2.90
C GLY A 307 15.21 -6.08 -2.63
N THR A 308 15.61 -6.79 -1.58
CA THR A 308 17.00 -7.05 -1.24
C THR A 308 17.57 -8.31 -1.91
N GLY A 309 16.79 -8.97 -2.75
CA GLY A 309 17.14 -10.19 -3.46
C GLY A 309 17.94 -9.92 -4.73
N THR A 310 17.75 -10.79 -5.70
CA THR A 310 18.34 -10.67 -7.04
C THR A 310 17.24 -10.81 -8.10
N PRO A 311 17.46 -10.41 -9.36
CA PRO A 311 16.48 -10.59 -10.42
C PRO A 311 16.00 -12.04 -10.61
N THR A 312 16.85 -13.03 -10.31
CA THR A 312 16.54 -14.47 -10.40
C THR A 312 16.04 -15.08 -9.07
N SER A 313 16.18 -14.37 -7.97
CA SER A 313 15.71 -14.76 -6.63
C SER A 313 15.21 -13.51 -5.90
N PRO A 314 14.13 -12.89 -6.40
CA PRO A 314 13.56 -11.68 -5.79
C PRO A 314 12.88 -12.03 -4.48
N ASN A 315 12.87 -11.07 -3.55
CA ASN A 315 12.21 -11.19 -2.25
C ASN A 315 11.43 -9.93 -1.86
N GLY A 316 11.12 -9.13 -2.86
CA GLY A 316 10.40 -7.88 -2.66
C GLY A 316 8.89 -8.07 -2.53
N VAL A 317 8.16 -6.95 -2.49
CA VAL A 317 6.71 -6.94 -2.28
C VAL A 317 6.08 -5.75 -2.97
N VAL A 318 5.03 -5.99 -3.74
CA VAL A 318 4.17 -4.93 -4.30
C VAL A 318 3.10 -4.56 -3.28
N ARG A 319 3.01 -3.26 -2.93
CA ARG A 319 2.14 -2.76 -1.86
C ARG A 319 1.23 -1.61 -2.27
N HIS A 320 0.84 -1.60 -3.51
CA HIS A 320 -0.09 -0.64 -4.07
C HIS A 320 -0.94 -1.29 -5.16
N PRO A 321 -2.15 -0.78 -5.46
CA PRO A 321 -2.87 -1.19 -6.65
C PRO A 321 -2.05 -0.81 -7.88
N THR A 322 -1.92 -1.75 -8.80
CA THR A 322 -1.16 -1.50 -10.03
C THR A 322 -2.04 -0.78 -11.04
N ARG A 323 -1.52 0.31 -11.63
CA ARG A 323 -2.15 1.01 -12.77
C ARG A 323 -2.39 0.03 -13.91
N PHE A 324 -3.61 0.02 -14.46
CA PHE A 324 -3.92 -0.77 -15.65
C PHE A 324 -4.85 -0.03 -16.60
N THR A 325 -4.91 -0.53 -17.84
CA THR A 325 -5.68 0.06 -18.92
C THR A 325 -6.79 -0.86 -19.41
N LEU A 326 -7.88 -0.24 -19.86
CA LEU A 326 -8.97 -0.91 -20.58
C LEU A 326 -9.32 -0.12 -21.85
N ASN A 327 -9.65 -0.83 -22.90
CA ASN A 327 -10.18 -0.18 -24.08
C ASN A 327 -11.60 0.37 -23.79
N HIS A 328 -11.87 1.61 -24.18
CA HIS A 328 -13.14 2.31 -23.96
C HIS A 328 -13.54 2.38 -22.47
N MET A 329 -12.66 2.94 -21.63
CA MET A 329 -12.99 3.30 -20.25
C MET A 329 -14.27 4.15 -20.24
N LEU A 330 -15.16 3.90 -19.28
CA LEU A 330 -16.43 4.63 -19.14
C LEU A 330 -16.18 6.12 -18.90
N ASN A 331 -16.97 6.99 -19.56
CA ASN A 331 -16.92 8.42 -19.30
C ASN A 331 -17.60 8.77 -17.96
N ASN A 332 -17.08 8.20 -16.91
CA ASN A 332 -17.42 8.42 -15.51
C ASN A 332 -16.26 7.97 -14.63
N TRP A 333 -16.26 8.39 -13.37
CA TRP A 333 -15.22 8.00 -12.42
C TRP A 333 -15.79 7.70 -11.04
N VAL A 334 -15.03 6.92 -10.29
CA VAL A 334 -15.25 6.67 -8.86
C VAL A 334 -13.98 7.05 -8.09
N TRP A 335 -14.16 7.41 -6.81
CA TRP A 335 -13.00 7.65 -5.94
C TRP A 335 -12.08 6.41 -5.89
N PRO A 336 -10.73 6.58 -5.97
CA PRO A 336 -9.97 7.82 -5.80
C PRO A 336 -9.71 8.62 -7.09
N ALA A 337 -10.22 8.25 -8.24
CA ALA A 337 -10.12 9.10 -9.43
C ALA A 337 -10.81 10.44 -9.21
N THR A 338 -10.35 11.47 -9.88
CA THR A 338 -10.88 12.84 -9.78
C THR A 338 -11.49 13.34 -11.08
N GLU A 339 -11.25 12.61 -12.16
CA GLU A 339 -11.80 12.89 -13.49
C GLU A 339 -11.78 11.65 -14.38
N THR A 340 -12.18 11.80 -15.63
CA THR A 340 -12.09 10.75 -16.66
C THR A 340 -11.86 11.36 -18.03
N ALA A 341 -10.94 10.79 -18.80
CA ALA A 341 -10.86 10.94 -20.25
C ALA A 341 -11.50 9.73 -20.97
N GLY A 342 -12.45 9.05 -20.31
CA GLY A 342 -13.15 7.92 -20.87
C GLY A 342 -13.90 8.26 -22.14
N VAL A 343 -13.76 7.40 -23.14
CA VAL A 343 -14.41 7.53 -24.46
C VAL A 343 -15.60 6.59 -24.60
N GLY A 344 -15.82 5.73 -23.63
CA GLY A 344 -16.94 4.78 -23.60
C GLY A 344 -18.26 5.52 -23.43
N SER A 345 -18.98 5.70 -24.52
CA SER A 345 -20.33 6.23 -24.49
C SER A 345 -21.27 5.31 -25.25
N CYS A 346 -22.50 5.24 -24.76
CA CYS A 346 -23.59 4.70 -25.55
C CYS A 346 -24.25 5.85 -26.26
N THR A 347 -24.11 5.93 -27.58
CA THR A 347 -24.72 7.00 -28.38
C THR A 347 -26.23 7.01 -28.15
N GLY A 348 -26.74 8.09 -27.56
CA GLY A 348 -28.17 8.31 -27.36
C GLY A 348 -28.74 7.66 -26.05
N VAL A 349 -27.94 7.03 -25.20
CA VAL A 349 -28.42 6.46 -23.95
C VAL A 349 -27.81 7.25 -22.78
N PRO A 350 -28.60 7.88 -21.90
CA PRO A 350 -28.11 8.54 -20.71
C PRO A 350 -27.35 7.57 -19.78
N ILE A 351 -26.32 8.03 -19.10
CA ILE A 351 -25.49 7.20 -18.22
C ILE A 351 -26.31 6.58 -17.10
N GLU A 352 -27.28 7.31 -16.55
CA GLU A 352 -28.17 6.81 -15.50
C GLU A 352 -29.00 5.62 -15.97
N THR A 353 -29.33 5.60 -17.27
CA THR A 353 -30.05 4.47 -17.88
C THR A 353 -29.12 3.27 -18.03
N LEU A 354 -27.86 3.50 -18.39
CA LEU A 354 -26.86 2.43 -18.48
C LEU A 354 -26.54 1.81 -17.12
N LEU A 355 -26.40 2.63 -16.09
CA LEU A 355 -26.14 2.19 -14.72
C LEU A 355 -27.31 1.40 -14.10
N SER A 356 -28.51 1.57 -14.63
CA SER A 356 -29.74 0.89 -14.15
C SER A 356 -30.03 -0.44 -14.86
N GLN A 357 -29.32 -0.78 -15.94
CA GLN A 357 -29.56 -1.99 -16.72
C GLN A 357 -28.66 -3.15 -16.25
N SER A 358 -29.25 -4.34 -16.16
CA SER A 358 -28.51 -5.57 -15.82
C SER A 358 -27.56 -6.07 -16.92
N SER A 359 -27.65 -5.49 -18.11
CA SER A 359 -26.74 -5.71 -19.22
C SER A 359 -26.71 -4.48 -20.11
N PRO A 360 -25.53 -3.96 -20.49
CA PRO A 360 -25.47 -2.82 -21.41
C PRO A 360 -26.09 -3.19 -22.75
N PRO A 361 -26.76 -2.24 -23.44
CA PRO A 361 -27.23 -2.46 -24.81
C PRO A 361 -26.08 -2.87 -25.73
N SER A 362 -26.37 -3.70 -26.72
CA SER A 362 -25.36 -4.20 -27.70
C SER A 362 -24.65 -3.09 -28.51
N ALA A 363 -25.19 -1.87 -28.48
CA ALA A 363 -24.60 -0.68 -29.10
C ALA A 363 -23.61 0.05 -28.18
N CYS A 364 -23.42 -0.42 -26.94
CA CYS A 364 -22.53 0.19 -25.97
C CYS A 364 -21.29 -0.68 -25.79
N SER A 365 -20.13 -0.15 -26.04
CA SER A 365 -18.85 -0.76 -25.66
C SER A 365 -18.20 0.14 -24.63
N PHE A 366 -18.23 -0.27 -23.38
CA PHE A 366 -17.50 0.40 -22.31
C PHE A 366 -17.01 -0.62 -21.28
N SER A 367 -15.94 -0.31 -20.61
CA SER A 367 -15.42 -1.00 -19.43
C SER A 367 -15.63 -0.13 -18.19
N GLY A 368 -15.24 -0.56 -17.01
CA GLY A 368 -15.48 0.11 -15.75
C GLY A 368 -15.17 1.60 -15.70
N PRO A 369 -15.61 2.33 -14.69
CA PRO A 369 -15.32 3.74 -14.50
C PRO A 369 -13.85 3.96 -14.13
N ALA A 370 -13.30 5.15 -14.44
CA ALA A 370 -11.99 5.55 -13.98
C ALA A 370 -11.90 5.45 -12.46
N GLY A 371 -10.76 4.99 -11.93
CA GLY A 371 -10.54 4.82 -10.50
C GLY A 371 -11.11 3.55 -9.88
N GLU A 372 -11.87 2.75 -10.63
CA GLU A 372 -12.35 1.46 -10.12
C GLU A 372 -11.17 0.54 -9.81
N ILE A 373 -11.21 -0.05 -8.61
CA ILE A 373 -10.18 -1.00 -8.17
C ILE A 373 -10.73 -2.41 -8.32
N TYR A 374 -9.95 -3.26 -8.95
CA TYR A 374 -10.29 -4.69 -9.12
C TYR A 374 -9.24 -5.52 -8.42
N ARG A 375 -9.66 -6.46 -7.58
CA ARG A 375 -8.76 -7.42 -6.93
C ARG A 375 -8.81 -8.78 -7.63
N LEU A 376 -7.71 -9.50 -7.62
CA LEU A 376 -7.68 -10.89 -8.07
C LEU A 376 -8.55 -11.74 -7.12
N LYS A 377 -9.55 -12.44 -7.65
CA LYS A 377 -10.50 -13.26 -6.86
C LYS A 377 -9.77 -14.31 -6.03
N ALA A 378 -10.19 -14.50 -4.80
CA ALA A 378 -9.60 -15.50 -3.89
C ALA A 378 -9.71 -16.94 -4.43
N SER A 379 -10.73 -17.23 -5.27
CA SER A 379 -10.95 -18.54 -5.88
C SER A 379 -10.00 -18.87 -7.04
N VAL A 380 -9.28 -17.86 -7.57
CA VAL A 380 -8.35 -18.07 -8.70
C VAL A 380 -7.08 -18.72 -8.19
N ALA A 381 -6.76 -19.89 -8.72
CA ALA A 381 -5.51 -20.57 -8.41
C ALA A 381 -4.30 -19.82 -9.00
N ASN A 382 -3.16 -19.96 -8.36
CA ASN A 382 -1.93 -19.43 -8.94
C ASN A 382 -1.59 -20.18 -10.24
N PRO A 383 -1.20 -19.47 -11.30
CA PRO A 383 -0.72 -20.11 -12.52
C PRO A 383 0.46 -21.06 -12.23
N SER A 384 0.52 -22.20 -12.90
CA SER A 384 1.60 -23.19 -12.68
C SER A 384 3.00 -22.65 -12.98
N CYS A 385 3.12 -21.66 -13.88
CA CYS A 385 4.37 -20.98 -14.21
C CYS A 385 4.98 -20.19 -13.03
N ILE A 386 4.22 -19.88 -11.99
CA ILE A 386 4.71 -19.14 -10.81
C ILE A 386 5.89 -19.84 -10.13
N LEU A 387 5.98 -21.19 -10.26
CA LEU A 387 7.07 -21.98 -9.67
C LEU A 387 8.43 -21.70 -10.34
N THR A 388 8.43 -21.21 -11.56
CA THR A 388 9.62 -20.90 -12.37
C THR A 388 9.71 -19.41 -12.74
N SER A 389 8.77 -18.59 -12.28
CA SER A 389 8.63 -17.18 -12.60
C SER A 389 8.57 -16.34 -11.32
N PRO A 390 9.70 -16.19 -10.62
CA PRO A 390 9.72 -15.59 -9.27
C PRO A 390 9.31 -14.11 -9.25
N GLN A 391 9.62 -13.31 -10.29
CA GLN A 391 9.17 -11.91 -10.37
C GLN A 391 7.65 -11.85 -10.55
N ALA A 392 7.09 -12.64 -11.46
CA ALA A 392 5.65 -12.73 -11.64
C ALA A 392 4.94 -13.23 -10.38
N ALA A 393 5.56 -14.13 -9.61
CA ALA A 393 5.02 -14.61 -8.34
C ALA A 393 4.78 -13.48 -7.33
N ILE A 394 5.72 -12.56 -7.21
CA ILE A 394 5.61 -11.39 -6.33
C ILE A 394 4.54 -10.43 -6.84
N ILE A 395 4.51 -10.18 -8.16
CA ILE A 395 3.49 -9.31 -8.76
C ILE A 395 2.09 -9.90 -8.55
N ILE A 396 1.87 -11.19 -8.82
CA ILE A 396 0.56 -11.85 -8.63
C ILE A 396 0.12 -11.79 -7.16
N ARG A 397 1.06 -11.88 -6.21
CA ARG A 397 0.75 -11.66 -4.79
C ARG A 397 0.26 -10.22 -4.56
N GLY A 398 0.93 -9.23 -5.13
CA GLY A 398 0.50 -7.83 -5.09
C GLY A 398 -0.91 -7.65 -5.67
N LEU A 399 -1.21 -8.26 -6.81
CA LEU A 399 -2.54 -8.21 -7.43
C LEU A 399 -3.64 -8.81 -6.55
N ARG A 400 -3.31 -9.82 -5.72
CA ARG A 400 -4.26 -10.37 -4.74
C ARG A 400 -4.53 -9.40 -3.60
N HIS A 401 -3.49 -8.75 -3.09
CA HIS A 401 -3.59 -7.96 -1.87
C HIS A 401 -4.04 -6.51 -2.14
N PHE A 402 -3.58 -5.93 -3.22
CA PHE A 402 -3.82 -4.51 -3.54
C PHE A 402 -4.64 -4.31 -4.81
N GLY A 403 -4.66 -5.30 -5.70
CA GLY A 403 -5.44 -5.25 -6.94
C GLY A 403 -4.81 -4.42 -8.05
N ILE A 404 -5.66 -4.06 -9.00
CA ILE A 404 -5.38 -3.18 -10.14
C ILE A 404 -6.35 -2.00 -10.11
N ILE A 405 -5.90 -0.83 -10.49
CA ILE A 405 -6.74 0.38 -10.57
C ILE A 405 -6.87 0.86 -12.02
N LEU A 406 -8.10 1.05 -12.47
CA LEU A 406 -8.36 1.53 -13.83
C LEU A 406 -8.01 3.01 -13.94
N ALA A 407 -6.96 3.29 -14.68
CA ALA A 407 -6.37 4.62 -14.77
C ALA A 407 -6.45 5.23 -16.16
N ASP A 408 -6.52 4.40 -17.23
CA ASP A 408 -6.42 4.94 -18.58
C ASP A 408 -7.13 4.09 -19.62
N ASN A 409 -7.38 4.73 -20.78
CA ASN A 409 -7.72 4.04 -22.01
C ASN A 409 -6.46 3.41 -22.61
N GLY A 410 -6.61 2.25 -23.22
CA GLY A 410 -5.50 1.54 -23.84
C GLY A 410 -5.86 0.10 -24.13
N ASP A 411 -4.88 -0.71 -24.46
CA ASP A 411 -5.09 -2.15 -24.64
C ASP A 411 -5.61 -2.79 -23.34
N SER A 412 -6.74 -3.48 -23.46
CA SER A 412 -7.37 -4.14 -22.30
C SER A 412 -6.45 -5.13 -21.62
N GLY A 413 -6.31 -5.00 -20.29
CA GLY A 413 -5.44 -5.85 -19.47
C GLY A 413 -3.99 -5.40 -19.40
N GLY A 414 -3.64 -4.21 -19.90
CA GLY A 414 -2.29 -3.65 -19.78
C GLY A 414 -1.96 -3.27 -18.35
N LEU A 415 -1.02 -3.96 -17.71
CA LEU A 415 -0.40 -3.53 -16.46
C LEU A 415 0.78 -2.61 -16.76
N ILE A 416 0.82 -1.47 -16.08
CA ILE A 416 1.84 -0.45 -16.34
C ILE A 416 2.93 -0.52 -15.26
N GLY A 417 4.17 -0.37 -15.67
CA GLY A 417 5.33 -0.34 -14.79
C GLY A 417 6.48 0.46 -15.39
N THR A 418 7.58 0.55 -14.66
CA THR A 418 8.79 1.24 -15.11
C THR A 418 9.67 0.32 -15.97
N PRO A 419 10.34 0.84 -17.01
CA PRO A 419 11.37 0.09 -17.72
C PRO A 419 12.58 -0.12 -16.82
N ASP A 420 13.14 -1.34 -16.79
CA ASP A 420 14.35 -1.66 -16.02
C ASP A 420 15.09 -2.85 -16.63
N THR A 421 16.43 -2.80 -16.65
CA THR A 421 17.26 -3.90 -17.18
C THR A 421 17.22 -5.16 -16.32
N ARG A 422 16.73 -5.06 -15.10
CA ARG A 422 16.59 -6.18 -14.14
C ARG A 422 15.33 -7.01 -14.35
N TRP A 423 14.37 -6.53 -15.16
CA TRP A 423 13.21 -7.33 -15.52
C TRP A 423 13.58 -8.55 -16.35
N ASN A 424 12.95 -9.66 -16.08
CA ASN A 424 13.02 -10.87 -16.89
C ASN A 424 11.71 -11.03 -17.67
N ASP A 425 11.70 -10.66 -18.93
CA ASP A 425 10.50 -10.66 -19.78
C ASP A 425 9.89 -12.05 -19.93
N ASN A 426 10.71 -13.14 -19.91
CA ASN A 426 10.20 -14.49 -19.90
C ASN A 426 9.45 -14.83 -18.61
N ASP A 427 9.95 -14.35 -17.49
CA ASP A 427 9.30 -14.47 -16.19
C ASP A 427 7.98 -13.70 -16.15
N LEU A 428 8.00 -12.43 -16.59
CA LEU A 428 6.82 -11.58 -16.68
C LEU A 428 5.74 -12.17 -17.59
N SER A 429 6.09 -12.99 -18.59
CA SER A 429 5.13 -13.64 -19.49
C SER A 429 4.13 -14.53 -18.75
N CYS A 430 4.46 -14.99 -17.53
CA CYS A 430 3.57 -15.77 -16.66
C CYS A 430 2.28 -15.01 -16.29
N LEU A 431 2.32 -13.68 -16.24
CA LEU A 431 1.16 -12.84 -15.96
C LEU A 431 0.04 -13.03 -16.99
N ARG A 432 0.38 -13.39 -18.24
CA ARG A 432 -0.58 -13.65 -19.32
C ARG A 432 -1.46 -14.87 -19.11
N ASN A 433 -1.21 -15.67 -18.07
CA ASN A 433 -2.09 -16.76 -17.66
C ASN A 433 -3.27 -16.30 -16.80
N LEU A 434 -3.29 -15.03 -16.42
CA LEU A 434 -4.46 -14.39 -15.80
C LEU A 434 -5.24 -13.64 -16.88
N THR A 435 -6.56 -13.63 -16.72
CA THR A 435 -7.49 -12.87 -17.57
C THR A 435 -8.25 -11.85 -16.74
N LEU A 436 -8.89 -10.89 -17.40
CA LEU A 436 -9.73 -9.93 -16.70
C LEU A 436 -10.95 -10.58 -16.01
N ALA A 437 -11.37 -11.78 -16.45
CA ALA A 437 -12.39 -12.57 -15.75
C ALA A 437 -11.96 -13.04 -14.35
N ASP A 438 -10.66 -13.07 -14.07
CA ASP A 438 -10.12 -13.48 -12.78
C ASP A 438 -10.21 -12.39 -11.71
N PHE A 439 -10.61 -11.17 -12.10
CA PHE A 439 -10.71 -10.03 -11.21
C PHE A 439 -12.17 -9.69 -10.88
N GLU A 440 -12.38 -9.06 -9.74
CA GLU A 440 -13.68 -8.55 -9.29
C GLU A 440 -13.55 -7.12 -8.78
N PRO A 441 -14.54 -6.24 -9.06
CA PRO A 441 -14.50 -4.84 -8.59
C PRO A 441 -14.67 -4.78 -7.07
N VAL A 442 -14.03 -3.79 -6.43
CA VAL A 442 -14.03 -3.61 -4.98
C VAL A 442 -14.70 -2.30 -4.59
N ASN A 443 -15.73 -2.36 -3.78
CA ASN A 443 -16.37 -1.16 -3.26
C ASN A 443 -15.52 -0.55 -2.15
N VAL A 444 -14.79 0.50 -2.49
CA VAL A 444 -13.92 1.25 -1.58
C VAL A 444 -14.58 2.48 -0.96
N SER A 445 -15.88 2.70 -1.19
CA SER A 445 -16.58 3.91 -0.75
C SER A 445 -16.57 4.11 0.76
N SER A 446 -16.54 3.02 1.53
CA SER A 446 -16.45 3.07 3.00
C SER A 446 -15.10 3.58 3.52
N LEU A 447 -14.07 3.55 2.70
CA LEU A 447 -12.74 4.06 3.05
C LEU A 447 -12.61 5.58 2.79
N MET A 448 -13.44 6.14 1.95
CA MET A 448 -13.35 7.55 1.55
C MET A 448 -13.71 8.48 2.71
N LEU A 449 -12.73 9.26 3.18
CA LEU A 449 -12.96 10.36 4.12
C LEU A 449 -13.39 11.66 3.40
N TYR A 450 -12.68 11.98 2.33
CA TYR A 450 -12.90 13.18 1.51
C TYR A 450 -12.69 12.83 0.04
N LYS A 451 -13.53 13.36 -0.83
CA LYS A 451 -13.49 13.08 -2.27
C LYS A 451 -12.21 13.57 -2.98
N ASP A 452 -11.53 14.56 -2.40
CA ASP A 452 -10.30 15.19 -2.89
C ASP A 452 -9.04 14.77 -2.10
N SER A 453 -9.14 13.66 -1.37
CA SER A 453 -8.02 13.08 -0.62
C SER A 453 -8.00 11.57 -0.76
N GLY A 454 -6.82 11.02 -0.99
CA GLY A 454 -6.58 9.58 -0.93
C GLY A 454 -6.49 9.02 0.48
N LYS A 455 -6.65 9.85 1.53
CA LYS A 455 -6.63 9.39 2.92
C LYS A 455 -7.82 8.48 3.23
N THR A 456 -7.54 7.32 3.81
CA THR A 456 -8.55 6.34 4.21
C THR A 456 -9.00 6.50 5.65
N ALA A 457 -10.23 6.08 5.93
CA ALA A 457 -10.83 6.14 7.27
C ALA A 457 -10.19 5.15 8.26
N THR A 458 -9.64 4.04 7.77
CA THR A 458 -9.28 2.87 8.59
C THR A 458 -7.91 2.26 8.26
N ALA A 459 -7.00 3.01 7.64
CA ALA A 459 -5.74 2.47 7.13
C ALA A 459 -4.83 1.82 8.19
N GLU A 460 -4.96 2.18 9.46
CA GLU A 460 -4.06 1.75 10.52
C GLU A 460 -4.60 0.57 11.36
N ASP A 461 -5.88 0.23 11.25
CA ASP A 461 -6.55 -0.72 12.16
C ASP A 461 -6.70 -2.14 11.59
N GLN A 462 -6.06 -2.45 10.48
CA GLN A 462 -6.27 -3.73 9.84
C GLN A 462 -5.27 -4.78 10.33
N PRO A 463 -5.72 -5.82 11.08
CA PRO A 463 -4.81 -6.86 11.53
C PRO A 463 -4.21 -7.62 10.33
N SER A 464 -2.93 -7.93 10.44
CA SER A 464 -2.25 -8.77 9.46
C SER A 464 -2.88 -10.16 9.41
N ILE A 465 -3.27 -10.62 8.24
CA ILE A 465 -3.63 -12.02 8.04
C ILE A 465 -2.35 -12.75 7.63
N PRO A 466 -1.94 -13.81 8.34
CA PRO A 466 -0.85 -14.65 7.90
C PRO A 466 -1.16 -15.23 6.51
N GLU A 467 -0.23 -15.14 5.60
CA GLU A 467 -0.32 -15.80 4.29
C GLU A 467 -0.50 -17.32 4.50
N PRO A 468 -1.46 -17.99 3.83
CA PRO A 468 -1.42 -19.42 3.71
C PRO A 468 -0.18 -19.80 2.91
N ARG A 469 0.65 -20.68 3.49
CA ARG A 469 1.88 -21.19 2.88
C ARG A 469 1.58 -22.04 1.66
#